data_425f00acf20caeba569f72f5bc89f955
#
_entry.id   425f00acf20caeba569f72f5bc89f955
#
_cell.length_a   1.000
_cell.length_b   1.000
_cell.length_c   1.000
_cell.angle_alpha   90.00
_cell.angle_beta   90.00
_cell.angle_gamma   90.00
#
_symmetry.space_group_name_H-M   'P 1'
#
loop_
_entity.id
_entity.type
_entity.pdbx_description
1 polymer ?
#
loop_
_entity_poly.entity_id
_entity_poly.type
_entity_poly.pdbx_seq_one_letter_code
_entity_poly.pdbx_strand_id
1 'polypeptide(L)'
;TESSDSFEFLEHLKIDLFPDEVYVFSPKGKIFALPKGSTTIDYAYAVHTVVGNSAMAAKINQELTPLRAEISTGDHIEIITASVAKPNPAWLNFVITPKARSQIRLYLRSAETKELIILGKSILNNALKAFHVGPAAIKKRHWDKLILDYHLDSKDNILIDIALGKNLFISSAIRPGPA
;
A
#
# COMPACT_ATOMS: atom_id res chain seq x y z
N THR A 1 26.34 -11.15 -31.89
CA THR A 1 25.76 -12.47 -32.22
C THR A 1 26.07 -13.51 -31.15
N GLU A 2 27.32 -13.70 -30.73
CA GLU A 2 27.66 -14.68 -29.68
C GLU A 2 27.04 -14.41 -28.30
N SER A 3 26.83 -13.15 -27.95
CA SER A 3 26.20 -12.79 -26.66
C SER A 3 24.69 -13.06 -26.63
N SER A 4 24.00 -12.96 -27.78
CA SER A 4 22.58 -13.28 -27.93
C SER A 4 22.35 -14.79 -27.80
N ASP A 5 23.15 -15.59 -28.46
CA ASP A 5 23.02 -17.06 -28.43
C ASP A 5 23.30 -17.63 -27.01
N SER A 6 24.29 -17.08 -26.32
CA SER A 6 24.60 -17.50 -24.95
C SER A 6 23.47 -17.11 -23.96
N PHE A 7 22.80 -16.01 -24.23
CA PHE A 7 21.69 -15.55 -23.41
C PHE A 7 20.45 -16.42 -23.62
N GLU A 8 20.10 -16.72 -24.88
CA GLU A 8 19.02 -17.65 -25.23
C GLU A 8 19.27 -19.06 -24.69
N PHE A 9 20.49 -19.52 -24.71
CA PHE A 9 20.88 -20.82 -24.14
C PHE A 9 20.68 -20.87 -22.64
N LEU A 10 21.08 -19.82 -21.90
CA LEU A 10 20.85 -19.71 -20.45
C LEU A 10 19.38 -19.62 -20.10
N GLU A 11 18.57 -18.92 -20.90
CA GLU A 11 17.13 -18.87 -20.74
C GLU A 11 16.47 -20.23 -20.91
N HIS A 12 16.81 -20.95 -21.96
CA HIS A 12 16.32 -22.32 -22.18
C HIS A 12 16.70 -23.27 -21.06
N LEU A 13 17.93 -23.16 -20.55
CA LEU A 13 18.40 -23.99 -19.43
C LEU A 13 17.62 -23.67 -18.14
N LYS A 14 17.32 -22.41 -17.87
CA LYS A 14 16.52 -22.00 -16.70
C LYS A 14 15.07 -22.44 -16.80
N ILE A 15 14.46 -22.34 -17.99
CA ILE A 15 13.09 -22.82 -18.25
C ILE A 15 13.01 -24.34 -18.04
N ASP A 16 13.98 -25.09 -18.49
CA ASP A 16 14.04 -26.56 -18.34
C ASP A 16 14.26 -26.98 -16.89
N LEU A 17 15.04 -26.20 -16.12
CA LEU A 17 15.34 -26.47 -14.71
C LEU A 17 14.26 -25.98 -13.74
N PHE A 18 13.53 -24.91 -14.09
CA PHE A 18 12.53 -24.26 -13.24
C PHE A 18 11.24 -23.98 -14.04
N PRO A 19 10.46 -25.02 -14.40
CA PRO A 19 9.27 -24.89 -15.25
C PRO A 19 8.14 -24.05 -14.62
N ASP A 20 8.18 -23.84 -13.30
CA ASP A 20 7.18 -23.06 -12.56
C ASP A 20 7.52 -21.57 -12.44
N GLU A 21 8.58 -21.12 -13.10
CA GLU A 21 9.00 -19.73 -13.14
C GLU A 21 8.97 -19.16 -14.56
N VAL A 22 8.73 -17.85 -14.64
CA VAL A 22 8.90 -17.06 -15.86
C VAL A 22 10.03 -16.04 -15.65
N TYR A 23 10.78 -15.78 -16.72
CA TYR A 23 11.91 -14.87 -16.73
C TYR A 23 11.62 -13.70 -17.67
N VAL A 24 11.54 -12.52 -17.11
CA VAL A 24 11.18 -11.30 -17.83
C VAL A 24 12.26 -10.25 -17.69
N PHE A 25 12.24 -9.26 -18.61
CA PHE A 25 13.25 -8.22 -18.70
C PHE A 25 12.68 -6.87 -18.33
N SER A 26 13.44 -6.09 -17.57
CA SER A 26 13.19 -4.67 -17.43
C SER A 26 13.59 -3.90 -18.70
N PRO A 27 13.17 -2.63 -18.88
CA PRO A 27 13.61 -1.81 -20.01
C PRO A 27 15.14 -1.67 -20.11
N LYS A 28 15.85 -1.78 -18.98
CA LYS A 28 17.31 -1.75 -18.92
C LYS A 28 17.98 -3.13 -19.08
N GLY A 29 17.21 -4.18 -19.38
CA GLY A 29 17.72 -5.52 -19.58
C GLY A 29 17.98 -6.33 -18.31
N LYS A 30 17.56 -5.85 -17.14
CA LYS A 30 17.65 -6.65 -15.91
C LYS A 30 16.62 -7.77 -15.93
N ILE A 31 17.04 -8.98 -15.57
CA ILE A 31 16.18 -10.18 -15.52
C ILE A 31 15.51 -10.30 -14.15
N PHE A 32 14.22 -10.62 -14.18
CA PHE A 32 13.43 -10.96 -13.01
C PHE A 32 12.83 -12.36 -13.18
N ALA A 33 13.02 -13.21 -12.19
CA ALA A 33 12.36 -14.50 -12.09
C ALA A 33 11.11 -14.36 -11.23
N LEU A 34 9.97 -14.76 -11.78
CA LEU A 34 8.69 -14.72 -11.09
C LEU A 34 7.95 -16.05 -11.25
N PRO A 35 7.07 -16.43 -10.32
CA PRO A 35 6.24 -17.62 -10.48
C PRO A 35 5.41 -17.55 -11.77
N LYS A 36 5.23 -18.69 -12.42
CA LYS A 36 4.34 -18.82 -13.57
C LYS A 36 2.92 -18.37 -13.20
N GLY A 37 2.27 -17.59 -14.04
CA GLY A 37 0.96 -16.98 -13.77
C GLY A 37 1.05 -15.60 -13.15
N SER A 38 2.26 -15.08 -12.86
CA SER A 38 2.44 -13.71 -12.37
C SER A 38 1.93 -12.69 -13.37
N THR A 39 1.42 -11.58 -12.83
CA THR A 39 0.91 -10.46 -13.61
C THR A 39 1.91 -9.29 -13.65
N THR A 40 1.61 -8.27 -14.43
CA THR A 40 2.42 -7.04 -14.47
C THR A 40 2.49 -6.33 -13.12
N ILE A 41 1.48 -6.47 -12.26
CA ILE A 41 1.52 -5.96 -10.88
C ILE A 41 2.49 -6.76 -10.02
N ASP A 42 2.51 -8.10 -10.13
CA ASP A 42 3.52 -8.92 -9.45
C ASP A 42 4.94 -8.48 -9.81
N TYR A 43 5.17 -8.24 -11.10
CA TYR A 43 6.44 -7.72 -11.59
C TYR A 43 6.74 -6.31 -11.04
N ALA A 44 5.76 -5.41 -11.02
CA ALA A 44 5.94 -4.06 -10.49
C ALA A 44 6.43 -4.07 -9.04
N TYR A 45 5.84 -4.90 -8.19
CA TYR A 45 6.29 -5.08 -6.81
C TYR A 45 7.62 -5.83 -6.69
N ALA A 46 7.94 -6.70 -7.63
CA ALA A 46 9.26 -7.33 -7.69
C ALA A 46 10.37 -6.31 -7.99
N VAL A 47 10.09 -5.32 -8.82
CA VAL A 47 11.02 -4.23 -9.11
C VAL A 47 11.23 -3.36 -7.86
N HIS A 48 10.17 -2.79 -7.31
CA HIS A 48 10.20 -2.00 -6.08
C HIS A 48 8.78 -1.74 -5.57
N THR A 49 8.60 -1.68 -4.26
CA THR A 49 7.29 -1.38 -3.64
C THR A 49 6.70 -0.05 -4.12
N VAL A 50 7.52 0.99 -4.30
CA VAL A 50 7.06 2.29 -4.81
C VAL A 50 6.52 2.17 -6.23
N VAL A 51 7.16 1.37 -7.09
CA VAL A 51 6.70 1.11 -8.46
C VAL A 51 5.35 0.41 -8.45
N GLY A 52 5.20 -0.62 -7.63
CA GLY A 52 3.94 -1.33 -7.44
C GLY A 52 2.82 -0.41 -6.94
N ASN A 53 3.08 0.38 -5.90
CA ASN A 53 2.09 1.28 -5.30
C ASN A 53 1.66 2.43 -6.22
N SER A 54 2.47 2.82 -7.18
CA SER A 54 2.20 3.91 -8.12
C SER A 54 1.92 3.44 -9.55
N ALA A 55 1.77 2.15 -9.77
CA ALA A 55 1.49 1.57 -11.08
C ALA A 55 0.13 2.05 -11.61
N MET A 56 0.13 2.57 -12.83
CA MET A 56 -1.06 3.04 -13.54
C MET A 56 -1.37 2.18 -14.76
N ALA A 57 -0.36 1.77 -15.48
CA ALA A 57 -0.44 0.92 -16.66
C ALA A 57 0.87 0.14 -16.86
N ALA A 58 0.86 -0.80 -17.76
CA ALA A 58 2.06 -1.54 -18.14
C ALA A 58 2.19 -1.63 -19.65
N LYS A 59 3.42 -1.81 -20.12
CA LYS A 59 3.71 -2.21 -21.49
C LYS A 59 4.43 -3.55 -21.46
N ILE A 60 3.97 -4.48 -22.27
CA ILE A 60 4.67 -5.74 -22.56
C ILE A 60 5.12 -5.69 -24.00
N ASN A 61 6.43 -5.81 -24.24
CA ASN A 61 7.03 -5.74 -25.57
C ASN A 61 6.62 -4.46 -26.33
N GLN A 62 6.60 -3.32 -25.62
CA GLN A 62 6.20 -1.99 -26.07
C GLN A 62 4.70 -1.78 -26.35
N GLU A 63 3.88 -2.79 -26.18
CA GLU A 63 2.43 -2.70 -26.29
C GLU A 63 1.77 -2.42 -24.94
N LEU A 64 0.88 -1.44 -24.90
CA LEU A 64 0.13 -1.10 -23.68
C LEU A 64 -0.79 -2.25 -23.29
N THR A 65 -0.70 -2.70 -22.05
CA THR A 65 -1.46 -3.80 -21.51
C THR A 65 -2.13 -3.43 -20.17
N PRO A 66 -3.23 -4.11 -19.81
CA PRO A 66 -3.80 -3.97 -18.48
C PRO A 66 -2.82 -4.45 -17.39
N LEU A 67 -2.94 -3.89 -16.19
CA LEU A 67 -2.12 -4.30 -15.03
C LEU A 67 -2.36 -5.76 -14.61
N ARG A 68 -3.50 -6.34 -14.96
CA ARG A 68 -3.81 -7.75 -14.73
C ARG A 68 -3.24 -8.72 -15.77
N ALA A 69 -2.59 -8.20 -16.82
CA ALA A 69 -2.04 -9.05 -17.87
C ALA A 69 -1.01 -10.01 -17.30
N GLU A 70 -1.14 -11.28 -17.65
CA GLU A 70 -0.16 -12.32 -17.30
C GLU A 70 1.11 -12.14 -18.12
N ILE A 71 2.25 -12.32 -17.47
CA ILE A 71 3.58 -12.19 -18.08
C ILE A 71 4.11 -13.56 -18.49
N SER A 72 4.92 -13.58 -19.53
CA SER A 72 5.54 -14.80 -20.10
C SER A 72 7.05 -14.64 -20.19
N THR A 73 7.76 -15.77 -20.18
CA THR A 73 9.21 -15.76 -20.35
C THR A 73 9.62 -15.07 -21.66
N GLY A 74 10.60 -14.20 -21.56
CA GLY A 74 11.10 -13.39 -22.68
C GLY A 74 10.42 -12.02 -22.83
N ASP A 75 9.36 -11.74 -22.06
CA ASP A 75 8.70 -10.45 -22.12
C ASP A 75 9.58 -9.31 -21.59
N HIS A 76 9.56 -8.19 -22.28
CA HIS A 76 10.13 -6.92 -21.84
C HIS A 76 9.01 -6.07 -21.24
N ILE A 77 9.11 -5.77 -19.94
CA ILE A 77 8.02 -5.15 -19.19
C ILE A 77 8.44 -3.77 -18.69
N GLU A 78 7.62 -2.78 -19.01
CA GLU A 78 7.73 -1.43 -18.49
C GLU A 78 6.48 -1.09 -17.68
N ILE A 79 6.66 -0.63 -16.45
CA ILE A 79 5.56 -0.14 -15.62
C ILE A 79 5.46 1.37 -15.74
N ILE A 80 4.30 1.85 -16.14
CA ILE A 80 3.98 3.27 -16.18
C ILE A 80 3.43 3.65 -14.80
N THR A 81 4.08 4.61 -14.17
CA THR A 81 3.73 5.09 -12.84
C THR A 81 3.18 6.50 -12.87
N ALA A 82 2.34 6.82 -11.90
CA ALA A 82 1.84 8.17 -11.68
C ALA A 82 1.79 8.49 -10.20
N SER A 83 2.08 9.73 -9.82
CA SER A 83 2.09 10.18 -8.42
C SER A 83 0.72 10.11 -7.76
N VAL A 84 -0.34 10.18 -8.55
CA VAL A 84 -1.74 10.08 -8.08
C VAL A 84 -2.28 8.65 -8.09
N ALA A 85 -1.57 7.71 -8.71
CA ALA A 85 -1.99 6.32 -8.74
C ALA A 85 -1.86 5.68 -7.35
N LYS A 86 -2.78 4.77 -7.05
CA LYS A 86 -2.86 4.06 -5.77
C LYS A 86 -3.20 2.60 -6.04
N PRO A 87 -2.75 1.67 -5.18
CA PRO A 87 -3.17 0.28 -5.24
C PRO A 87 -4.69 0.14 -5.19
N ASN A 88 -5.22 -0.69 -6.06
CA ASN A 88 -6.64 -1.03 -6.08
C ASN A 88 -6.86 -2.34 -5.30
N PRO A 89 -7.84 -2.40 -4.38
CA PRO A 89 -8.17 -3.63 -3.67
C PRO A 89 -8.46 -4.82 -4.60
N ALA A 90 -9.02 -4.57 -5.80
CA ALA A 90 -9.28 -5.59 -6.79
C ALA A 90 -8.02 -6.30 -7.31
N TRP A 91 -6.84 -5.71 -7.17
CA TRP A 91 -5.59 -6.36 -7.56
C TRP A 91 -5.31 -7.64 -6.77
N LEU A 92 -5.83 -7.74 -5.55
CA LEU A 92 -5.71 -8.95 -4.73
C LEU A 92 -6.38 -10.17 -5.36
N ASN A 93 -7.30 -9.98 -6.32
CA ASN A 93 -8.00 -11.06 -7.00
C ASN A 93 -7.14 -11.75 -8.07
N PHE A 94 -6.08 -11.10 -8.57
CA PHE A 94 -5.26 -11.64 -9.64
C PHE A 94 -3.76 -11.69 -9.36
N VAL A 95 -3.24 -10.98 -8.35
CA VAL A 95 -1.83 -11.11 -7.97
C VAL A 95 -1.59 -12.47 -7.33
N ILE A 96 -0.45 -13.08 -7.65
CA ILE A 96 -0.10 -14.40 -7.14
C ILE A 96 1.10 -14.40 -6.21
N THR A 97 2.00 -13.39 -6.32
CA THR A 97 3.18 -13.35 -5.48
C THR A 97 2.85 -12.92 -4.05
N PRO A 98 3.45 -13.58 -3.04
CA PRO A 98 3.29 -13.16 -1.64
C PRO A 98 3.72 -11.72 -1.40
N LYS A 99 4.77 -11.25 -2.08
CA LYS A 99 5.29 -9.88 -1.97
C LYS A 99 4.25 -8.86 -2.43
N ALA A 100 3.69 -9.01 -3.63
CA ALA A 100 2.65 -8.11 -4.15
C ALA A 100 1.44 -8.08 -3.22
N ARG A 101 0.93 -9.24 -2.84
CA ARG A 101 -0.22 -9.40 -1.95
C ARG A 101 -0.01 -8.73 -0.59
N SER A 102 1.14 -8.97 0.02
CA SER A 102 1.52 -8.37 1.31
C SER A 102 1.63 -6.85 1.24
N GLN A 103 2.29 -6.31 0.21
CA GLN A 103 2.47 -4.88 0.03
C GLN A 103 1.16 -4.15 -0.27
N ILE A 104 0.30 -4.73 -1.10
CA ILE A 104 -1.04 -4.17 -1.37
C ILE A 104 -1.86 -4.10 -0.08
N ARG A 105 -1.91 -5.18 0.69
CA ARG A 105 -2.64 -5.21 1.97
C ARG A 105 -2.10 -4.20 2.98
N LEU A 106 -0.78 -4.05 3.06
CA LEU A 106 -0.14 -3.08 3.94
C LEU A 106 -0.52 -1.64 3.55
N TYR A 107 -0.49 -1.34 2.24
CA TYR A 107 -0.90 -0.03 1.74
C TYR A 107 -2.37 0.28 2.07
N LEU A 108 -3.28 -0.65 1.79
CA LEU A 108 -4.71 -0.47 2.02
C LEU A 108 -5.02 -0.24 3.50
N ARG A 109 -4.40 -1.00 4.42
CA ARG A 109 -4.55 -0.79 5.87
C ARG A 109 -4.03 0.57 6.32
N SER A 110 -2.89 1.00 5.78
CA SER A 110 -2.32 2.32 6.08
C SER A 110 -3.22 3.46 5.59
N ALA A 111 -3.83 3.32 4.42
CA ALA A 111 -4.77 4.29 3.87
C ALA A 111 -6.06 4.37 4.72
N GLU A 112 -6.63 3.25 5.10
CA GLU A 112 -7.80 3.17 5.98
C GLU A 112 -7.52 3.82 7.34
N THR A 113 -6.39 3.53 7.94
CA THR A 113 -5.95 4.15 9.20
C THR A 113 -5.87 5.66 9.10
N LYS A 114 -5.31 6.19 8.02
CA LYS A 114 -5.22 7.64 7.78
C LYS A 114 -6.60 8.29 7.63
N GLU A 115 -7.52 7.64 6.93
CA GLU A 115 -8.90 8.12 6.78
C GLU A 115 -9.63 8.15 8.12
N LEU A 116 -9.48 7.12 8.96
CA LEU A 116 -10.05 7.11 10.31
C LEU A 116 -9.49 8.22 11.20
N ILE A 117 -8.20 8.51 11.13
CA ILE A 117 -7.59 9.62 11.88
C ILE A 117 -8.18 10.97 11.43
N ILE A 118 -8.34 11.19 10.12
CA ILE A 118 -8.94 12.42 9.58
C ILE A 118 -10.38 12.55 10.04
N LEU A 119 -11.15 11.48 9.96
CA LEU A 119 -12.55 11.46 10.41
C LEU A 119 -12.64 11.74 11.91
N GLY A 120 -11.82 11.09 12.73
CA GLY A 120 -11.77 11.31 14.18
C GLY A 120 -11.44 12.74 14.55
N LYS A 121 -10.49 13.39 13.83
CA LYS A 121 -10.20 14.82 13.98
C LYS A 121 -11.40 15.70 13.66
N SER A 122 -12.11 15.39 12.59
CA SER A 122 -13.31 16.14 12.19
C SER A 122 -14.42 16.04 13.23
N ILE A 123 -14.70 14.83 13.72
CA ILE A 123 -15.71 14.59 14.76
C ILE A 123 -15.34 15.34 16.05
N LEU A 124 -14.09 15.23 16.50
CA LEU A 124 -13.60 15.94 17.68
C LEU A 124 -13.73 17.45 17.55
N ASN A 125 -13.32 18.01 16.42
CA ASN A 125 -13.41 19.45 16.17
C ASN A 125 -14.85 19.94 16.18
N ASN A 126 -15.79 19.18 15.63
CA ASN A 126 -17.21 19.53 15.65
C ASN A 126 -17.78 19.45 17.06
N ALA A 127 -17.40 18.46 17.85
CA ALA A 127 -17.79 18.36 19.25
C ALA A 127 -17.24 19.53 20.07
N LEU A 128 -16.01 19.94 19.89
CA LEU A 128 -15.39 21.07 20.57
C LEU A 128 -16.09 22.41 20.23
N LYS A 129 -16.46 22.60 18.96
CA LYS A 129 -17.22 23.79 18.53
C LYS A 129 -18.56 23.91 19.26
N ALA A 130 -19.26 22.81 19.52
CA ALA A 130 -20.51 22.81 20.27
C ALA A 130 -20.34 23.34 21.71
N PHE A 131 -19.12 23.21 22.26
CA PHE A 131 -18.77 23.74 23.59
C PHE A 131 -18.02 25.08 23.54
N HIS A 132 -17.99 25.76 22.40
CA HIS A 132 -17.22 26.98 22.15
C HIS A 132 -15.72 26.88 22.45
N VAL A 133 -15.17 25.67 22.32
CA VAL A 133 -13.74 25.37 22.53
C VAL A 133 -13.06 25.19 21.19
N GLY A 134 -11.96 25.90 20.96
CA GLY A 134 -11.15 25.72 19.75
C GLY A 134 -10.20 24.51 19.86
N PRO A 135 -9.79 23.92 18.73
CA PRO A 135 -8.84 22.80 18.73
C PRO A 135 -7.51 23.11 19.43
N ALA A 136 -7.08 24.37 19.41
CA ALA A 136 -5.85 24.82 20.06
C ALA A 136 -5.91 24.78 21.62
N ALA A 137 -7.11 24.66 22.20
CA ALA A 137 -7.27 24.50 23.64
C ALA A 137 -6.84 23.11 24.14
N ILE A 138 -6.83 22.10 23.27
CA ILE A 138 -6.35 20.77 23.61
C ILE A 138 -4.82 20.72 23.51
N LYS A 139 -4.16 20.92 24.65
CA LYS A 139 -2.71 20.87 24.77
C LYS A 139 -2.21 19.41 24.85
N LYS A 140 -0.92 19.20 24.61
CA LYS A 140 -0.26 17.89 24.70
C LYS A 140 -0.60 17.14 25.99
N ARG A 141 -0.62 17.84 27.12
CA ARG A 141 -0.95 17.25 28.45
C ARG A 141 -2.31 16.56 28.50
N HIS A 142 -3.30 17.04 27.74
CA HIS A 142 -4.63 16.44 27.70
C HIS A 142 -4.60 15.12 26.92
N TRP A 143 -3.82 15.06 25.83
CA TRP A 143 -3.61 13.83 25.07
C TRP A 143 -2.84 12.81 25.89
N ASP A 144 -1.76 13.23 26.57
CA ASP A 144 -0.93 12.34 27.40
C ASP A 144 -1.76 11.72 28.54
N LYS A 145 -2.65 12.50 29.16
CA LYS A 145 -3.59 12.02 30.18
C LYS A 145 -4.56 10.98 29.61
N LEU A 146 -5.19 11.24 28.48
CA LEU A 146 -6.11 10.29 27.83
C LEU A 146 -5.40 8.99 27.44
N ILE A 147 -4.18 9.08 26.88
CA ILE A 147 -3.36 7.93 26.53
C ILE A 147 -3.13 7.04 27.77
N LEU A 148 -2.79 7.67 28.90
CA LEU A 148 -2.54 6.95 30.15
C LEU A 148 -3.83 6.35 30.74
N ASP A 149 -4.91 7.13 30.81
CA ASP A 149 -6.18 6.72 31.43
C ASP A 149 -6.86 5.56 30.69
N TYR A 150 -6.68 5.51 29.37
CA TYR A 150 -7.30 4.49 28.50
C TYR A 150 -6.34 3.42 27.99
N HIS A 151 -5.09 3.42 28.46
CA HIS A 151 -4.04 2.46 28.07
C HIS A 151 -3.84 2.38 26.55
N LEU A 152 -3.80 3.52 25.89
CA LEU A 152 -3.60 3.62 24.45
C LEU A 152 -2.13 3.92 24.11
N ASP A 153 -1.71 3.60 22.89
CA ASP A 153 -0.33 3.76 22.47
C ASP A 153 -0.04 5.20 21.96
N SER A 154 -1.05 5.89 21.44
CA SER A 154 -0.84 7.17 20.79
C SER A 154 -2.13 8.02 20.68
N LYS A 155 -1.93 9.32 20.39
CA LYS A 155 -3.02 10.22 20.01
C LYS A 155 -3.83 9.72 18.81
N ASP A 156 -3.17 9.07 17.84
CA ASP A 156 -3.85 8.58 16.65
C ASP A 156 -4.83 7.46 17.00
N ASN A 157 -4.52 6.62 17.98
CA ASN A 157 -5.44 5.60 18.47
C ASN A 157 -6.70 6.22 19.10
N ILE A 158 -6.57 7.34 19.81
CA ILE A 158 -7.72 8.08 20.33
C ILE A 158 -8.61 8.56 19.18
N LEU A 159 -8.01 9.14 18.14
CA LEU A 159 -8.75 9.64 16.99
C LEU A 159 -9.46 8.53 16.21
N ILE A 160 -8.80 7.37 16.06
CA ILE A 160 -9.40 6.18 15.44
C ILE A 160 -10.60 5.70 16.26
N ASP A 161 -10.46 5.63 17.57
CA ASP A 161 -11.56 5.22 18.46
C ASP A 161 -12.75 6.18 18.41
N ILE A 162 -12.49 7.48 18.31
CA ILE A 162 -13.54 8.51 18.06
C ILE A 162 -14.23 8.25 16.72
N ALA A 163 -13.47 7.98 15.66
CA ALA A 163 -14.03 7.71 14.34
C ALA A 163 -14.89 6.44 14.31
N LEU A 164 -14.51 5.42 15.09
CA LEU A 164 -15.25 4.17 15.23
C LEU A 164 -16.45 4.25 16.20
N GLY A 165 -16.73 5.43 16.73
CA GLY A 165 -17.89 5.65 17.62
C GLY A 165 -17.73 5.11 19.03
N LYS A 166 -16.52 4.89 19.50
CA LYS A 166 -16.25 4.54 20.90
C LYS A 166 -16.44 5.79 21.76
N ASN A 167 -17.65 6.00 22.25
CA ASN A 167 -18.12 7.24 22.88
C ASN A 167 -17.46 7.62 24.22
N LEU A 168 -16.54 6.83 24.74
CA LEU A 168 -15.94 7.04 26.07
C LEU A 168 -15.07 8.29 26.18
N PHE A 169 -14.56 8.82 25.05
CA PHE A 169 -13.56 9.89 25.07
C PHE A 169 -14.13 11.30 25.08
N ILE A 170 -15.31 11.53 24.45
CA ILE A 170 -15.85 12.89 24.29
C ILE A 170 -16.35 13.45 25.63
N SER A 171 -16.98 12.62 26.46
CA SER A 171 -17.52 13.06 27.75
C SER A 171 -16.44 13.29 28.82
N SER A 172 -15.32 12.56 28.79
CA SER A 172 -14.24 12.73 29.74
C SER A 172 -13.25 13.82 29.37
N ALA A 173 -13.05 14.09 28.06
CA ALA A 173 -12.20 15.17 27.60
C ALA A 173 -12.81 16.56 27.81
N ILE A 174 -14.14 16.64 27.96
CA ILE A 174 -14.92 17.89 28.05
C ILE A 174 -15.32 18.23 29.50
N ARG A 175 -15.22 17.28 30.44
CA ARG A 175 -15.46 17.64 31.87
C ARG A 175 -14.30 18.51 32.39
N PRO A 176 -14.53 19.76 32.74
CA PRO A 176 -13.57 20.51 33.53
C PRO A 176 -13.38 19.75 34.85
N GLY A 177 -12.13 19.40 35.16
CA GLY A 177 -11.80 18.81 36.43
C GLY A 177 -12.38 19.66 37.57
N PRO A 178 -12.72 19.06 38.72
CA PRO A 178 -13.16 19.86 39.87
C PRO A 178 -12.07 20.85 40.24
N ALA A 179 -12.50 22.06 40.51
CA ALA A 179 -11.66 23.20 40.90
C ALA A 179 -10.84 22.89 42.16
#